data_d69569f992d48b18f323eeaafe0c998b
#
_entry.id   d69569f992d48b18f323eeaafe0c998b
#
_cell.length_a   1.000
_cell.length_b   1.000
_cell.length_c   1.000
_cell.angle_alpha   90.00
_cell.angle_beta   90.00
_cell.angle_gamma   90.00
#
_symmetry.space_group_name_H-M   'P 1'
#
loop_
_entity.id
_entity.type
_entity.pdbx_description
1 polymer ?
#
loop_
_entity_poly.entity_id
_entity_poly.type
_entity_poly.pdbx_seq_one_letter_code
_entity_poly.pdbx_strand_id
1 'polypeptide(L)'
;KALLVFCFDVEDEPEWHQCGDEENDDAGNGDRFDVGSECLDRVAIALGPNAVLGHAAQMVQALLSDPDWRKRHAALHCVSQIAEGCQKGMMKDVIGSATPALHLVNSDPHPRVRWAAVNCLGQLCTDLGPRLQKKGHKMVLPALMGCMDDAANPRVQAHACAATVNFTENCPPECMEPYMDDLMTKLLSLLRAGNKVVQESALTALASTADTAQETFSKY
;
A
#
# COMPACT_ATOMS: atom_id res chain seq x y z
N LYS A 1 6.74 13.06 16.65
CA LYS A 1 5.40 13.07 17.29
C LYS A 1 4.53 14.18 16.72
N ALA A 2 4.97 15.43 16.71
CA ALA A 2 4.20 16.54 16.11
C ALA A 2 3.88 16.30 14.63
N LEU A 3 4.82 15.81 13.83
CA LEU A 3 4.62 15.53 12.40
C LEU A 3 3.50 14.51 12.16
N LEU A 4 3.44 13.45 12.97
CA LEU A 4 2.38 12.45 12.84
C LEU A 4 0.99 13.02 13.17
N VAL A 5 0.91 14.02 14.07
CA VAL A 5 -0.35 14.72 14.34
C VAL A 5 -0.81 15.55 13.14
N PHE A 6 0.13 16.07 12.35
CA PHE A 6 -0.21 16.76 11.11
C PHE A 6 -0.86 15.83 10.08
N CYS A 7 -0.46 14.56 10.05
CA CYS A 7 -1.10 13.55 9.19
C CYS A 7 -2.53 13.17 9.61
N PHE A 8 -3.09 13.76 10.68
CA PHE A 8 -4.52 13.63 11.01
C PHE A 8 -5.40 14.64 10.25
N ASP A 9 -4.79 15.61 9.59
CA ASP A 9 -5.49 16.67 8.84
C ASP A 9 -6.01 16.14 7.52
N VAL A 10 -6.99 15.25 7.61
CA VAL A 10 -7.63 14.59 6.47
C VAL A 10 -9.14 14.62 6.67
N GLU A 11 -9.88 15.09 5.66
CA GLU A 11 -11.33 15.11 5.65
C GLU A 11 -11.90 13.96 4.80
N ASP A 12 -13.09 13.51 5.17
CA ASP A 12 -13.78 12.43 4.46
C ASP A 12 -14.63 13.02 3.32
N GLU A 13 -13.95 13.45 2.27
CA GLU A 13 -14.56 14.12 1.13
C GLU A 13 -15.32 13.13 0.23
N PRO A 14 -16.57 13.47 -0.19
CA PRO A 14 -17.33 12.63 -1.11
C PRO A 14 -16.61 12.38 -2.43
N GLU A 15 -15.82 13.34 -2.92
CA GLU A 15 -15.05 13.24 -4.15
C GLU A 15 -14.01 12.12 -4.09
N TRP A 16 -13.41 11.89 -2.93
CA TRP A 16 -12.48 10.80 -2.76
C TRP A 16 -13.16 9.44 -2.98
N HIS A 17 -14.40 9.27 -2.53
CA HIS A 17 -15.16 8.02 -2.66
C HIS A 17 -15.70 7.79 -4.07
N GLN A 18 -15.99 8.86 -4.81
CA GLN A 18 -16.62 8.77 -6.12
C GLN A 18 -15.67 8.22 -7.20
N CYS A 19 -14.37 8.37 -7.01
CA CYS A 19 -13.33 7.92 -7.93
C CYS A 19 -13.70 8.23 -9.38
N GLY A 20 -13.64 9.53 -9.75
CA GLY A 20 -13.95 10.01 -11.10
C GLY A 20 -12.97 9.52 -12.15
N ASP A 21 -13.00 10.14 -13.32
CA ASP A 21 -12.11 9.78 -14.45
C ASP A 21 -10.65 10.18 -14.22
N GLU A 22 -10.38 11.01 -13.22
CA GLU A 22 -9.03 11.42 -12.81
C GLU A 22 -8.75 10.93 -11.39
N GLU A 23 -7.55 10.42 -11.20
CA GLU A 23 -7.08 9.98 -9.90
C GLU A 23 -6.73 11.21 -9.06
N ASN A 24 -7.53 11.48 -8.04
CA ASN A 24 -7.27 12.53 -7.06
C ASN A 24 -7.15 11.90 -5.67
N ASP A 25 -6.00 11.27 -5.43
CA ASP A 25 -5.72 10.58 -4.16
C ASP A 25 -5.60 11.55 -3.00
N ASP A 26 -5.33 12.83 -3.29
CA ASP A 26 -5.16 13.89 -2.29
C ASP A 26 -6.48 14.55 -1.87
N ALA A 27 -7.61 14.15 -2.45
CA ALA A 27 -8.91 14.69 -2.08
C ALA A 27 -9.15 14.56 -0.55
N GLY A 28 -9.43 15.68 0.09
CA GLY A 28 -9.61 15.78 1.54
C GLY A 28 -8.32 15.87 2.36
N ASN A 29 -7.14 15.86 1.75
CA ASN A 29 -5.90 16.12 2.46
C ASN A 29 -5.76 17.62 2.74
N GLY A 30 -5.52 17.98 3.99
CA GLY A 30 -5.24 19.37 4.38
C GLY A 30 -3.76 19.72 4.21
N ASP A 31 -3.45 21.02 4.14
CA ASP A 31 -2.07 21.53 4.01
C ASP A 31 -1.10 20.96 5.06
N ARG A 32 -1.60 20.67 6.25
CA ARG A 32 -0.80 20.10 7.33
C ARG A 32 -0.44 18.64 7.08
N PHE A 33 -1.31 17.90 6.39
CA PHE A 33 -1.04 16.51 6.01
C PHE A 33 0.21 16.42 5.14
N ASP A 34 0.29 17.24 4.10
CA ASP A 34 1.42 17.24 3.16
C ASP A 34 2.72 17.60 3.87
N VAL A 35 2.70 18.66 4.71
CA VAL A 35 3.86 19.03 5.53
C VAL A 35 4.27 17.91 6.47
N GLY A 36 3.30 17.23 7.10
CA GLY A 36 3.56 16.09 7.98
C GLY A 36 4.22 14.94 7.25
N SER A 37 3.70 14.61 6.08
CA SER A 37 4.16 13.55 5.19
C SER A 37 5.61 13.78 4.76
N GLU A 38 5.88 14.89 4.07
CA GLU A 38 7.22 15.23 3.59
C GLU A 38 8.26 15.30 4.72
N CYS A 39 7.87 15.87 5.85
CA CYS A 39 8.80 15.99 6.98
C CYS A 39 9.07 14.63 7.64
N LEU A 40 8.12 13.69 7.66
CA LEU A 40 8.36 12.33 8.17
C LEU A 40 9.42 11.61 7.34
N ASP A 41 9.29 11.64 6.02
CA ASP A 41 10.26 11.07 5.10
C ASP A 41 11.66 11.70 5.29
N ARG A 42 11.76 13.02 5.19
CA ARG A 42 13.02 13.75 5.33
C ARG A 42 13.72 13.51 6.68
N VAL A 43 12.95 13.45 7.77
CA VAL A 43 13.48 13.15 9.10
C VAL A 43 13.98 11.72 9.19
N ALA A 44 13.26 10.76 8.57
CA ALA A 44 13.67 9.36 8.54
C ALA A 44 14.98 9.18 7.75
N ILE A 45 15.10 9.81 6.59
CA ILE A 45 16.33 9.81 5.78
C ILE A 45 17.49 10.43 6.54
N ALA A 46 17.26 11.60 7.14
CA ALA A 46 18.33 12.35 7.82
C ALA A 46 18.85 11.70 9.10
N LEU A 47 17.95 11.11 9.91
CA LEU A 47 18.29 10.56 11.23
C LEU A 47 18.52 9.04 11.21
N GLY A 48 17.92 8.34 10.27
CA GLY A 48 18.05 6.89 10.09
C GLY A 48 17.31 6.05 11.15
N PRO A 49 17.39 4.72 11.00
CA PRO A 49 16.55 3.78 11.74
C PRO A 49 16.77 3.79 13.26
N ASN A 50 18.00 4.06 13.72
CA ASN A 50 18.30 4.01 15.16
C ASN A 50 17.59 5.11 15.96
N ALA A 51 17.38 6.29 15.34
CA ALA A 51 16.71 7.41 15.98
C ALA A 51 15.18 7.37 15.78
N VAL A 52 14.71 6.78 14.66
CA VAL A 52 13.31 6.91 14.24
C VAL A 52 12.47 5.69 14.64
N LEU A 53 12.93 4.47 14.36
CA LEU A 53 12.08 3.26 14.44
C LEU A 53 11.47 3.02 15.82
N GLY A 54 12.23 3.17 16.89
CA GLY A 54 11.71 2.92 18.25
C GLY A 54 10.54 3.86 18.61
N HIS A 55 10.66 5.13 18.23
CA HIS A 55 9.60 6.11 18.48
C HIS A 55 8.41 5.93 17.54
N ALA A 56 8.67 5.67 16.26
CA ALA A 56 7.64 5.43 15.27
C ALA A 56 6.80 4.19 15.64
N ALA A 57 7.44 3.07 15.96
CA ALA A 57 6.75 1.83 16.34
C ALA A 57 5.79 1.99 17.53
N GLN A 58 6.24 2.70 18.59
CA GLN A 58 5.37 2.97 19.74
C GLN A 58 4.13 3.81 19.37
N MET A 59 4.33 4.82 18.52
CA MET A 59 3.23 5.70 18.11
C MET A 59 2.27 4.99 17.15
N VAL A 60 2.81 4.29 16.16
CA VAL A 60 2.02 3.49 15.20
C VAL A 60 1.17 2.49 15.94
N GLN A 61 1.76 1.70 16.85
CA GLN A 61 1.02 0.69 17.62
C GLN A 61 -0.13 1.31 18.44
N ALA A 62 0.06 2.48 19.04
CA ALA A 62 -0.97 3.16 19.79
C ALA A 62 -2.13 3.66 18.92
N LEU A 63 -1.84 4.04 17.67
CA LEU A 63 -2.83 4.64 16.76
C LEU A 63 -3.60 3.61 15.92
N LEU A 64 -3.03 2.43 15.66
CA LEU A 64 -3.67 1.38 14.82
C LEU A 64 -5.01 0.88 15.37
N SER A 65 -5.24 0.99 16.68
CA SER A 65 -6.48 0.58 17.33
C SER A 65 -7.35 1.75 17.76
N ASP A 66 -7.02 2.96 17.35
CA ASP A 66 -7.82 4.14 17.71
C ASP A 66 -9.19 4.11 16.99
N PRO A 67 -10.30 4.48 17.65
CA PRO A 67 -11.62 4.55 17.02
C PRO A 67 -11.68 5.55 15.85
N ASP A 68 -10.86 6.60 15.89
CA ASP A 68 -10.76 7.58 14.81
C ASP A 68 -9.97 7.01 13.64
N TRP A 69 -10.63 6.86 12.49
CA TRP A 69 -10.03 6.35 11.27
C TRP A 69 -8.84 7.20 10.79
N ARG A 70 -8.85 8.53 11.04
CA ARG A 70 -7.76 9.43 10.65
C ARG A 70 -6.45 9.06 11.31
N LYS A 71 -6.52 8.60 12.55
CA LYS A 71 -5.34 8.18 13.30
C LYS A 71 -4.81 6.82 12.81
N ARG A 72 -5.71 5.87 12.48
CA ARG A 72 -5.29 4.60 11.86
C ARG A 72 -4.69 4.82 10.48
N HIS A 73 -5.30 5.69 9.67
CA HIS A 73 -4.76 6.15 8.38
C HIS A 73 -3.34 6.73 8.55
N ALA A 74 -3.16 7.71 9.43
CA ALA A 74 -1.87 8.35 9.69
C ALA A 74 -0.81 7.38 10.22
N ALA A 75 -1.21 6.36 10.99
CA ALA A 75 -0.30 5.32 11.45
C ALA A 75 0.30 4.52 10.28
N LEU A 76 -0.53 4.13 9.31
CA LEU A 76 -0.11 3.41 8.11
C LEU A 76 0.75 4.31 7.21
N HIS A 77 0.33 5.55 7.04
CA HIS A 77 1.06 6.55 6.29
C HIS A 77 2.46 6.82 6.90
N CYS A 78 2.55 6.87 8.23
CA CYS A 78 3.85 6.99 8.90
C CYS A 78 4.78 5.83 8.56
N VAL A 79 4.28 4.59 8.51
CA VAL A 79 5.09 3.41 8.17
C VAL A 79 5.64 3.52 6.75
N SER A 80 4.80 3.93 5.77
CA SER A 80 5.23 4.11 4.39
C SER A 80 6.30 5.21 4.26
N GLN A 81 6.07 6.37 4.87
CA GLN A 81 6.98 7.51 4.76
C GLN A 81 8.35 7.30 5.40
N ILE A 82 8.45 6.49 6.44
CA ILE A 82 9.76 6.22 7.07
C ILE A 82 10.51 5.04 6.45
N ALA A 83 9.91 4.31 5.51
CA ALA A 83 10.44 3.04 5.03
C ALA A 83 11.80 3.20 4.34
N GLU A 84 11.97 4.17 3.44
CA GLU A 84 13.22 4.44 2.76
C GLU A 84 14.34 4.77 3.76
N GLY A 85 14.16 5.79 4.58
CA GLY A 85 15.16 6.24 5.56
C GLY A 85 15.47 5.20 6.64
N CYS A 86 14.52 4.30 6.92
CA CYS A 86 14.64 3.27 7.94
C CYS A 86 14.89 1.86 7.37
N GLN A 87 15.10 1.72 6.05
CA GLN A 87 15.23 0.45 5.34
C GLN A 87 16.13 -0.57 6.06
N LYS A 88 17.35 -0.17 6.45
CA LYS A 88 18.30 -1.05 7.13
C LYS A 88 17.77 -1.64 8.45
N GLY A 89 16.94 -0.90 9.16
CA GLY A 89 16.32 -1.34 10.40
C GLY A 89 15.13 -2.26 10.14
N MET A 90 14.25 -1.87 9.23
CA MET A 90 13.05 -2.61 8.85
C MET A 90 13.38 -3.94 8.15
N MET A 91 14.48 -4.01 7.40
CA MET A 91 14.99 -5.24 6.79
C MET A 91 15.35 -6.34 7.80
N LYS A 92 15.56 -6.03 9.08
CA LYS A 92 15.84 -7.05 10.12
C LYS A 92 14.59 -7.91 10.36
N ASP A 93 13.41 -7.29 10.31
CA ASP A 93 12.12 -7.96 10.41
C ASP A 93 11.12 -7.37 9.38
N VAL A 94 11.24 -7.81 8.13
CA VAL A 94 10.40 -7.30 7.03
C VAL A 94 8.93 -7.66 7.20
N ILE A 95 8.63 -8.80 7.83
CA ILE A 95 7.26 -9.23 8.08
C ILE A 95 6.65 -8.38 9.20
N GLY A 96 7.36 -8.20 10.30
CA GLY A 96 6.93 -7.31 11.38
C GLY A 96 6.70 -5.88 10.90
N SER A 97 7.52 -5.39 9.96
CA SER A 97 7.35 -4.07 9.33
C SER A 97 6.08 -3.96 8.49
N ALA A 98 5.65 -5.04 7.82
CA ALA A 98 4.44 -5.07 7.01
C ALA A 98 3.16 -5.42 7.83
N THR A 99 3.30 -5.96 9.04
CA THR A 99 2.19 -6.42 9.89
C THR A 99 1.12 -5.35 10.11
N PRO A 100 1.43 -4.07 10.40
CA PRO A 100 0.42 -3.02 10.56
C PRO A 100 -0.52 -2.92 9.36
N ALA A 101 0.02 -2.89 8.15
CA ALA A 101 -0.75 -2.80 6.93
C ALA A 101 -1.51 -4.09 6.63
N LEU A 102 -0.87 -5.26 6.76
CA LEU A 102 -1.51 -6.56 6.57
C LEU A 102 -2.71 -6.79 7.50
N HIS A 103 -2.68 -6.22 8.69
CA HIS A 103 -3.78 -6.35 9.65
C HIS A 103 -5.03 -5.56 9.22
N LEU A 104 -4.87 -4.37 8.62
CA LEU A 104 -5.97 -3.46 8.32
C LEU A 104 -6.44 -3.51 6.85
N VAL A 105 -5.61 -3.98 5.94
CA VAL A 105 -5.80 -3.86 4.49
C VAL A 105 -7.13 -4.40 3.98
N ASN A 106 -7.64 -5.49 4.54
CA ASN A 106 -8.93 -6.10 4.17
C ASN A 106 -9.97 -6.03 5.29
N SER A 107 -9.62 -5.52 6.48
CA SER A 107 -10.47 -5.62 7.68
C SER A 107 -10.95 -4.28 8.21
N ASP A 108 -10.28 -3.18 7.89
CA ASP A 108 -10.70 -1.87 8.40
C ASP A 108 -12.04 -1.45 7.77
N PRO A 109 -13.00 -0.97 8.58
CA PRO A 109 -14.30 -0.53 8.05
C PRO A 109 -14.20 0.71 7.15
N HIS A 110 -13.16 1.56 7.33
CA HIS A 110 -13.03 2.79 6.58
C HIS A 110 -12.19 2.60 5.32
N PRO A 111 -12.71 2.94 4.11
CA PRO A 111 -12.00 2.69 2.84
C PRO A 111 -10.69 3.48 2.73
N ARG A 112 -10.59 4.68 3.28
CA ARG A 112 -9.33 5.44 3.31
C ARG A 112 -8.24 4.74 4.13
N VAL A 113 -8.60 4.00 5.16
CA VAL A 113 -7.63 3.21 5.95
C VAL A 113 -7.19 1.98 5.15
N ARG A 114 -8.11 1.30 4.46
CA ARG A 114 -7.73 0.20 3.56
C ARG A 114 -6.83 0.67 2.42
N TRP A 115 -7.16 1.81 1.81
CA TRP A 115 -6.30 2.45 0.81
C TRP A 115 -4.90 2.76 1.37
N ALA A 116 -4.79 3.38 2.54
CA ALA A 116 -3.50 3.67 3.19
C ALA A 116 -2.71 2.39 3.52
N ALA A 117 -3.41 1.30 3.85
CA ALA A 117 -2.77 0.01 4.07
C ALA A 117 -2.22 -0.59 2.76
N VAL A 118 -2.97 -0.49 1.66
CA VAL A 118 -2.50 -0.87 0.32
C VAL A 118 -1.29 -0.03 -0.08
N ASN A 119 -1.36 1.30 0.08
CA ASN A 119 -0.26 2.21 -0.20
C ASN A 119 1.00 1.85 0.60
N CYS A 120 0.83 1.59 1.90
CA CYS A 120 1.91 1.17 2.76
C CYS A 120 2.55 -0.15 2.28
N LEU A 121 1.76 -1.15 1.90
CA LEU A 121 2.28 -2.40 1.35
C LEU A 121 3.03 -2.18 0.04
N GLY A 122 2.50 -1.35 -0.87
CA GLY A 122 3.15 -0.98 -2.13
C GLY A 122 4.51 -0.33 -1.89
N GLN A 123 4.57 0.67 -1.01
CA GLN A 123 5.82 1.35 -0.67
C GLN A 123 6.84 0.38 -0.04
N LEU A 124 6.40 -0.46 0.90
CA LEU A 124 7.27 -1.47 1.50
C LEU A 124 7.78 -2.50 0.49
N CYS A 125 7.00 -2.83 -0.55
CA CYS A 125 7.46 -3.71 -1.64
C CYS A 125 8.60 -3.08 -2.43
N THR A 126 8.59 -1.77 -2.60
CA THR A 126 9.69 -1.01 -3.24
C THR A 126 10.90 -0.94 -2.31
N ASP A 127 10.73 -0.41 -1.10
CA ASP A 127 11.84 -0.10 -0.21
C ASP A 127 12.48 -1.33 0.44
N LEU A 128 11.69 -2.37 0.71
CA LEU A 128 12.18 -3.62 1.32
C LEU A 128 12.29 -4.78 0.32
N GLY A 129 12.12 -4.49 -0.96
CA GLY A 129 12.33 -5.45 -2.04
C GLY A 129 13.80 -5.86 -2.21
N PRO A 130 14.07 -7.04 -2.76
CA PRO A 130 13.19 -8.20 -2.97
C PRO A 130 12.93 -9.05 -1.71
N ARG A 131 13.39 -8.59 -0.54
CA ARG A 131 13.34 -9.39 0.71
C ARG A 131 11.91 -9.55 1.21
N LEU A 132 11.08 -8.50 1.09
CA LEU A 132 9.67 -8.58 1.48
C LEU A 132 8.93 -9.58 0.58
N GLN A 133 9.13 -9.55 -0.74
CA GLN A 133 8.52 -10.49 -1.66
C GLN A 133 8.92 -11.93 -1.32
N LYS A 134 10.22 -12.22 -1.19
CA LYS A 134 10.71 -13.56 -0.87
C LYS A 134 10.17 -14.14 0.43
N LYS A 135 10.01 -13.33 1.47
CA LYS A 135 9.54 -13.78 2.78
C LYS A 135 8.03 -13.63 2.99
N GLY A 136 7.42 -12.63 2.36
CA GLY A 136 6.06 -12.18 2.60
C GLY A 136 5.05 -12.46 1.50
N HIS A 137 5.45 -13.03 0.32
CA HIS A 137 4.52 -13.23 -0.81
C HIS A 137 3.23 -13.93 -0.41
N LYS A 138 3.29 -14.89 0.53
CA LYS A 138 2.11 -15.64 1.01
C LYS A 138 1.09 -14.79 1.78
N MET A 139 1.46 -13.60 2.20
CA MET A 139 0.60 -12.68 2.94
C MET A 139 0.30 -11.42 2.11
N VAL A 140 1.33 -10.82 1.52
CA VAL A 140 1.22 -9.53 0.84
C VAL A 140 0.38 -9.66 -0.44
N LEU A 141 0.73 -10.58 -1.33
CA LEU A 141 0.03 -10.69 -2.61
C LEU A 141 -1.45 -11.10 -2.45
N PRO A 142 -1.82 -12.10 -1.64
CA PRO A 142 -3.23 -12.39 -1.36
C PRO A 142 -3.99 -11.22 -0.71
N ALA A 143 -3.32 -10.43 0.13
CA ALA A 143 -3.93 -9.25 0.74
C ALA A 143 -4.26 -8.16 -0.31
N LEU A 144 -3.34 -7.88 -1.22
CA LEU A 144 -3.56 -6.96 -2.35
C LEU A 144 -4.68 -7.49 -3.28
N MET A 145 -4.65 -8.78 -3.60
CA MET A 145 -5.70 -9.42 -4.40
C MET A 145 -7.07 -9.36 -3.73
N GLY A 146 -7.13 -9.40 -2.40
CA GLY A 146 -8.36 -9.20 -1.64
C GLY A 146 -8.96 -7.80 -1.82
N CYS A 147 -8.11 -6.77 -1.86
CA CYS A 147 -8.54 -5.39 -2.12
C CYS A 147 -9.04 -5.16 -3.56
N MET A 148 -8.58 -5.97 -4.52
CA MET A 148 -9.10 -5.94 -5.89
C MET A 148 -10.58 -6.36 -5.97
N ASP A 149 -11.10 -7.07 -4.97
CA ASP A 149 -12.51 -7.45 -4.88
C ASP A 149 -13.41 -6.37 -4.25
N ASP A 150 -12.84 -5.26 -3.77
CA ASP A 150 -13.58 -4.18 -3.10
C ASP A 150 -14.34 -3.28 -4.11
N ALA A 151 -15.32 -3.87 -4.79
CA ALA A 151 -16.10 -3.19 -5.84
C ALA A 151 -16.88 -1.95 -5.32
N ALA A 152 -17.13 -1.86 -4.02
CA ALA A 152 -17.76 -0.69 -3.41
C ALA A 152 -16.82 0.53 -3.35
N ASN A 153 -15.50 0.31 -3.47
CA ASN A 153 -14.48 1.34 -3.34
C ASN A 153 -13.45 1.25 -4.48
N PRO A 154 -13.80 1.76 -5.68
CA PRO A 154 -12.95 1.67 -6.87
C PRO A 154 -11.53 2.22 -6.68
N ARG A 155 -11.36 3.24 -5.83
CA ARG A 155 -10.05 3.79 -5.51
C ARG A 155 -9.16 2.77 -4.77
N VAL A 156 -9.73 1.98 -3.88
CA VAL A 156 -9.00 0.90 -3.20
C VAL A 156 -8.62 -0.20 -4.21
N GLN A 157 -9.53 -0.55 -5.15
CA GLN A 157 -9.24 -1.51 -6.21
C GLN A 157 -8.09 -1.05 -7.12
N ALA A 158 -8.16 0.20 -7.60
CA ALA A 158 -7.13 0.78 -8.46
C ALA A 158 -5.77 0.81 -7.76
N HIS A 159 -5.75 1.25 -6.50
CA HIS A 159 -4.51 1.32 -5.72
C HIS A 159 -3.94 -0.07 -5.41
N ALA A 160 -4.79 -1.09 -5.24
CA ALA A 160 -4.34 -2.48 -5.09
C ALA A 160 -3.64 -3.00 -6.36
N CYS A 161 -4.11 -2.59 -7.54
CA CYS A 161 -3.42 -2.89 -8.80
C CYS A 161 -2.06 -2.18 -8.85
N ALA A 162 -1.97 -0.89 -8.50
CA ALA A 162 -0.72 -0.15 -8.45
C ALA A 162 0.29 -0.75 -7.45
N ALA A 163 -0.17 -1.12 -6.24
CA ALA A 163 0.68 -1.79 -5.26
C ALA A 163 1.14 -3.18 -5.74
N THR A 164 0.35 -3.85 -6.59
CA THR A 164 0.75 -5.11 -7.22
C THR A 164 1.89 -4.90 -8.23
N VAL A 165 1.92 -3.77 -8.95
CA VAL A 165 3.07 -3.40 -9.80
C VAL A 165 4.34 -3.31 -8.96
N ASN A 166 4.30 -2.55 -7.86
CA ASN A 166 5.45 -2.42 -6.95
C ASN A 166 5.90 -3.78 -6.37
N PHE A 167 4.95 -4.68 -6.13
CA PHE A 167 5.27 -6.03 -5.68
C PHE A 167 5.96 -6.83 -6.79
N THR A 168 5.43 -6.83 -8.01
CA THR A 168 5.92 -7.64 -9.12
C THR A 168 7.30 -7.21 -9.59
N GLU A 169 7.58 -5.92 -9.67
CA GLU A 169 8.89 -5.38 -10.11
C GLU A 169 10.08 -5.94 -9.32
N ASN A 170 9.88 -6.28 -8.06
CA ASN A 170 10.93 -6.81 -7.20
C ASN A 170 10.70 -8.30 -6.83
N CYS A 171 9.73 -8.96 -7.47
CA CYS A 171 9.34 -10.32 -7.13
C CYS A 171 10.08 -11.35 -7.98
N PRO A 172 10.78 -12.32 -7.37
CA PRO A 172 11.28 -13.46 -8.11
C PRO A 172 10.13 -14.26 -8.76
N PRO A 173 10.27 -14.73 -10.01
CA PRO A 173 9.22 -15.47 -10.71
C PRO A 173 8.63 -16.64 -9.92
N GLU A 174 9.47 -17.38 -9.20
CA GLU A 174 9.05 -18.51 -8.36
C GLU A 174 8.12 -18.11 -7.21
N CYS A 175 8.15 -16.85 -6.77
CA CYS A 175 7.25 -16.34 -5.75
C CYS A 175 5.89 -15.94 -6.33
N MET A 176 5.82 -15.63 -7.62
CA MET A 176 4.60 -15.27 -8.35
C MET A 176 3.80 -16.48 -8.83
N GLU A 177 4.50 -17.52 -9.26
CA GLU A 177 3.92 -18.70 -9.92
C GLU A 177 2.66 -19.26 -9.23
N PRO A 178 2.61 -19.43 -7.89
CA PRO A 178 1.43 -19.97 -7.22
C PRO A 178 0.16 -19.11 -7.33
N TYR A 179 0.29 -17.85 -7.69
CA TYR A 179 -0.83 -16.87 -7.70
C TYR A 179 -1.26 -16.45 -9.09
N MET A 180 -0.54 -16.87 -10.12
CA MET A 180 -0.69 -16.36 -11.47
C MET A 180 -2.12 -16.56 -12.00
N ASP A 181 -2.72 -17.74 -11.84
CA ASP A 181 -4.06 -18.02 -12.37
C ASP A 181 -5.13 -17.13 -11.70
N ASP A 182 -5.06 -16.99 -10.38
CA ASP A 182 -6.00 -16.17 -9.63
C ASP A 182 -5.79 -14.67 -9.90
N LEU A 183 -4.54 -14.21 -9.93
CA LEU A 183 -4.20 -12.82 -10.22
C LEU A 183 -4.66 -12.43 -11.64
N MET A 184 -4.37 -13.25 -12.63
CA MET A 184 -4.81 -13.02 -14.00
C MET A 184 -6.33 -12.96 -14.12
N THR A 185 -7.03 -13.87 -13.44
CA THR A 185 -8.51 -13.89 -13.42
C THR A 185 -9.05 -12.58 -12.85
N LYS A 186 -8.50 -12.09 -11.74
CA LYS A 186 -8.91 -10.83 -11.12
C LYS A 186 -8.62 -9.61 -12.00
N LEU A 187 -7.41 -9.49 -12.52
CA LEU A 187 -7.03 -8.36 -13.38
C LEU A 187 -7.90 -8.31 -14.64
N LEU A 188 -8.15 -9.44 -15.30
CA LEU A 188 -9.05 -9.51 -16.46
C LEU A 188 -10.51 -9.18 -16.10
N SER A 189 -10.96 -9.52 -14.90
CA SER A 189 -12.28 -9.13 -14.40
C SER A 189 -12.38 -7.61 -14.20
N LEU A 190 -11.37 -6.99 -13.61
CA LEU A 190 -11.32 -5.54 -13.40
C LEU A 190 -11.29 -4.77 -14.73
N LEU A 191 -10.58 -5.27 -15.74
CA LEU A 191 -10.56 -4.68 -17.08
C LEU A 191 -11.95 -4.71 -17.75
N ARG A 192 -12.80 -5.71 -17.43
CA ARG A 192 -14.15 -5.83 -18.01
C ARG A 192 -15.22 -5.01 -17.28
N ALA A 193 -15.12 -4.92 -15.95
CA ALA A 193 -16.19 -4.43 -15.09
C ALA A 193 -15.82 -3.14 -14.34
N GLY A 194 -14.54 -2.77 -14.27
CA GLY A 194 -14.07 -1.60 -13.56
C GLY A 194 -14.47 -0.28 -14.24
N ASN A 195 -14.43 0.80 -13.46
CA ASN A 195 -14.42 2.14 -14.05
C ASN A 195 -13.07 2.42 -14.73
N LYS A 196 -12.94 3.56 -15.41
CA LYS A 196 -11.74 3.90 -16.19
C LYS A 196 -10.45 3.83 -15.37
N VAL A 197 -10.42 4.40 -14.16
CA VAL A 197 -9.23 4.39 -13.28
C VAL A 197 -8.83 2.97 -12.89
N VAL A 198 -9.81 2.14 -12.52
CA VAL A 198 -9.56 0.72 -12.20
C VAL A 198 -9.05 -0.05 -13.41
N GLN A 199 -9.62 0.20 -14.61
CA GLN A 199 -9.18 -0.45 -15.85
C GLN A 199 -7.74 -0.09 -16.21
N GLU A 200 -7.36 1.18 -16.11
CA GLU A 200 -6.01 1.67 -16.40
C GLU A 200 -4.99 1.07 -15.43
N SER A 201 -5.30 1.06 -14.12
CA SER A 201 -4.44 0.46 -13.11
C SER A 201 -4.33 -1.07 -13.28
N ALA A 202 -5.43 -1.74 -13.62
CA ALA A 202 -5.43 -3.19 -13.88
C ALA A 202 -4.60 -3.54 -15.14
N LEU A 203 -4.65 -2.71 -16.19
CA LEU A 203 -3.85 -2.91 -17.38
C LEU A 203 -2.35 -2.78 -17.08
N THR A 204 -1.97 -1.78 -16.29
CA THR A 204 -0.59 -1.58 -15.85
C THR A 204 -0.09 -2.77 -15.01
N ALA A 205 -0.93 -3.24 -14.08
CA ALA A 205 -0.60 -4.41 -13.26
C ALA A 205 -0.49 -5.69 -14.09
N LEU A 206 -1.32 -5.84 -15.12
CA LEU A 206 -1.24 -6.97 -16.06
C LEU A 206 0.09 -6.96 -16.82
N ALA A 207 0.51 -5.79 -17.32
CA ALA A 207 1.77 -5.65 -18.06
C ALA A 207 2.97 -5.99 -17.15
N SER A 208 3.02 -5.43 -15.93
CA SER A 208 4.09 -5.73 -14.97
C SER A 208 4.11 -7.20 -14.54
N THR A 209 2.93 -7.81 -14.39
CA THR A 209 2.80 -9.25 -14.09
C THR A 209 3.35 -10.10 -15.24
N ALA A 210 3.06 -9.72 -16.49
CA ALA A 210 3.57 -10.42 -17.67
C ALA A 210 5.10 -10.36 -17.75
N ASP A 211 5.67 -9.18 -17.52
CA ASP A 211 7.13 -8.99 -17.55
C ASP A 211 7.84 -9.85 -16.48
N THR A 212 7.25 -9.95 -15.29
CA THR A 212 7.81 -10.76 -14.20
C THR A 212 7.64 -12.25 -14.44
N ALA A 213 6.49 -12.67 -14.98
CA ALA A 213 6.17 -14.08 -15.22
C ALA A 213 6.91 -14.67 -16.42
N GLN A 214 7.41 -13.85 -17.35
CA GLN A 214 8.19 -14.26 -18.52
C GLN A 214 7.51 -15.41 -19.32
N GLU A 215 8.22 -16.52 -19.50
CA GLU A 215 7.71 -17.66 -20.27
C GLU A 215 6.42 -18.28 -19.70
N THR A 216 6.23 -18.22 -18.35
CA THR A 216 5.03 -18.77 -17.71
C THR A 216 3.78 -17.98 -18.06
N PHE A 217 3.91 -16.75 -18.55
CA PHE A 217 2.79 -15.94 -19.01
C PHE A 217 2.19 -16.43 -20.35
N SER A 218 2.94 -17.21 -21.13
CA SER A 218 2.54 -17.63 -22.49
C SER A 218 1.24 -18.46 -22.53
N LYS A 219 0.78 -18.98 -21.41
CA LYS A 219 -0.48 -19.74 -21.30
C LYS A 219 -1.75 -18.86 -21.15
N TYR A 220 -1.60 -17.56 -20.93
CA TYR A 220 -2.70 -16.60 -20.79
C TYR A 220 -2.84 -15.73 -22.05
#